data_8cdd1a3b81c45ee472f811f5e150f90f
#
_entry.id   8cdd1a3b81c45ee472f811f5e150f90f
#
_cell.length_a   1.000
_cell.length_b   1.000
_cell.length_c   1.000
_cell.angle_alpha   90.00
_cell.angle_beta   90.00
_cell.angle_gamma   90.00
#
_symmetry.space_group_name_H-M   'P 1'
#
loop_
_entity.id
_entity.type
_entity.pdbx_description
1 polymer ?
#
loop_
_entity_poly.entity_id
_entity_poly.type
_entity_poly.pdbx_seq_one_letter_code
_entity_poly.pdbx_strand_id
1 'polypeptide(L)'
;MSDQIIARVSQSLAKEQSLESLVRQLLEMLEMVTDMESTYLTKVDVEARMQHIMFARNSQKMYIPENFTVSWDYSLCKRAIDENCFFSDEVPDRWGDCIAARNLGITTFLSTPIHLPDGSFYGTLCAASSEKRQWSERAEQVLQLFAGLIAQYIQKEALVEQLREANAALIAQSYTDSLTGLPNRRAIFENLTTLFSLARHLNHKIMIAFIDLDNFKLINDRFGHNSGDLFLIQVGERLNTLQQNGEVIGRLGGDEFLVVSLNNENADISSLRERIQQQIRGEYHLGDVDLYYPGASLGIVEVDPETTDADSALHAADIAMYQEKKHKQKTPFVAHPALHS
;
A
#
# COMPACT_ATOMS: atom_id res chain seq x y z
N MET A 1 1.94 -0.78 45.05
CA MET A 1 2.86 -0.97 43.90
C MET A 1 2.22 -1.77 42.77
N SER A 2 1.60 -2.95 42.99
CA SER A 2 0.88 -3.71 41.94
C SER A 2 -0.20 -2.90 41.22
N ASP A 3 -1.07 -2.25 41.95
CA ASP A 3 -2.19 -1.48 41.36
C ASP A 3 -1.71 -0.28 40.53
N GLN A 4 -0.57 0.31 40.88
CA GLN A 4 0.03 1.40 40.12
C GLN A 4 0.63 0.92 38.79
N ILE A 5 1.23 -0.26 38.76
CA ILE A 5 1.77 -0.87 37.51
C ILE A 5 0.62 -1.24 36.60
N ILE A 6 -0.42 -1.90 37.10
CA ILE A 6 -1.60 -2.28 36.33
C ILE A 6 -2.31 -1.02 35.78
N ALA A 7 -2.47 0.00 36.57
CA ALA A 7 -3.09 1.26 36.14
C ALA A 7 -2.25 1.95 35.04
N ARG A 8 -0.92 1.98 35.17
CA ARG A 8 -0.02 2.54 34.14
C ARG A 8 -0.03 1.72 32.86
N VAL A 9 0.04 0.39 32.93
CA VAL A 9 -0.06 -0.49 31.77
C VAL A 9 -1.40 -0.26 31.05
N SER A 10 -2.51 -0.21 31.79
CA SER A 10 -3.82 0.04 31.21
C SER A 10 -3.93 1.42 30.55
N GLN A 11 -3.35 2.46 31.15
CA GLN A 11 -3.29 3.80 30.56
C GLN A 11 -2.39 3.85 29.31
N SER A 12 -1.28 3.15 29.32
CA SER A 12 -0.34 3.07 28.19
C SER A 12 -1.00 2.40 26.99
N LEU A 13 -1.62 1.23 27.17
CA LEU A 13 -2.33 0.51 26.10
C LEU A 13 -3.48 1.33 25.48
N ALA A 14 -4.11 2.22 26.24
CA ALA A 14 -5.20 3.06 25.75
C ALA A 14 -4.74 4.31 24.98
N LYS A 15 -3.50 4.75 25.17
CA LYS A 15 -2.97 6.02 24.61
C LYS A 15 -1.89 5.85 23.56
N GLU A 16 -1.25 4.67 23.51
CA GLU A 16 -0.07 4.49 22.68
C GLU A 16 -0.42 4.35 21.20
N GLN A 17 0.26 5.18 20.40
CA GLN A 17 0.09 5.23 18.96
C GLN A 17 1.24 4.55 18.20
N SER A 18 2.31 4.09 18.89
CA SER A 18 3.45 3.44 18.27
C SER A 18 4.06 2.35 19.15
N LEU A 19 4.67 1.34 18.50
CA LEU A 19 5.44 0.28 19.18
C LEU A 19 6.55 0.89 20.06
N GLU A 20 7.26 1.90 19.57
CA GLU A 20 8.35 2.54 20.30
C GLU A 20 7.87 3.11 21.63
N SER A 21 6.77 3.89 21.61
CA SER A 21 6.21 4.51 22.78
C SER A 21 5.78 3.48 23.81
N LEU A 22 5.09 2.42 23.38
CA LEU A 22 4.70 1.30 24.24
C LEU A 22 5.93 0.64 24.87
N VAL A 23 6.92 0.28 24.07
CA VAL A 23 8.12 -0.44 24.55
C VAL A 23 8.89 0.42 25.53
N ARG A 24 9.10 1.71 25.28
CA ARG A 24 9.81 2.61 26.20
C ARG A 24 9.16 2.67 27.57
N GLN A 25 7.84 2.71 27.62
CA GLN A 25 7.12 2.70 28.91
C GLN A 25 7.20 1.34 29.61
N LEU A 26 7.12 0.23 28.87
CA LEU A 26 7.29 -1.10 29.44
C LEU A 26 8.70 -1.31 29.98
N LEU A 27 9.74 -0.83 29.29
CA LEU A 27 11.13 -0.89 29.77
C LEU A 27 11.32 -0.07 31.05
N GLU A 28 10.69 1.12 31.16
CA GLU A 28 10.71 1.92 32.39
C GLU A 28 10.05 1.18 33.57
N MET A 29 8.91 0.57 33.33
CA MET A 29 8.22 -0.20 34.37
C MET A 29 8.99 -1.47 34.73
N LEU A 30 9.64 -2.12 33.77
CA LEU A 30 10.47 -3.30 33.99
C LEU A 30 11.67 -2.96 34.87
N GLU A 31 12.35 -1.85 34.61
CA GLU A 31 13.44 -1.34 35.46
C GLU A 31 12.98 -1.17 36.90
N MET A 32 11.84 -0.51 37.14
CA MET A 32 11.31 -0.31 38.49
C MET A 32 10.97 -1.59 39.24
N VAL A 33 10.63 -2.68 38.52
CA VAL A 33 10.27 -3.97 39.12
C VAL A 33 11.49 -4.84 39.36
N THR A 34 12.46 -4.80 38.42
CA THR A 34 13.64 -5.67 38.45
C THR A 34 14.82 -5.07 39.22
N ASP A 35 14.85 -3.76 39.41
CA ASP A 35 15.98 -2.97 39.92
C ASP A 35 17.27 -3.22 39.11
N MET A 36 17.13 -3.53 37.82
CA MET A 36 18.25 -3.75 36.90
C MET A 36 18.73 -2.43 36.30
N GLU A 37 20.00 -2.33 35.96
CA GLU A 37 20.63 -1.13 35.44
C GLU A 37 20.22 -0.82 34.01
N SER A 38 19.92 -1.87 33.23
CA SER A 38 19.49 -1.76 31.85
C SER A 38 18.38 -2.74 31.55
N THR A 39 17.33 -2.25 30.84
CA THR A 39 16.27 -3.08 30.27
C THR A 39 16.20 -2.82 28.77
N TYR A 40 15.98 -3.85 27.97
CA TYR A 40 16.05 -3.68 26.52
C TYR A 40 15.25 -4.74 25.76
N LEU A 41 14.78 -4.33 24.58
CA LEU A 41 14.11 -5.18 23.60
C LEU A 41 15.05 -5.47 22.44
N THR A 42 15.13 -6.74 22.05
CA THR A 42 15.87 -7.16 20.88
C THR A 42 14.95 -7.76 19.82
N LYS A 43 15.36 -7.64 18.56
CA LYS A 43 14.81 -8.38 17.43
C LYS A 43 15.89 -9.33 16.91
N VAL A 44 15.52 -10.56 16.58
CA VAL A 44 16.44 -11.56 16.06
C VAL A 44 16.10 -11.88 14.62
N ASP A 45 17.08 -11.73 13.74
CA ASP A 45 17.05 -12.29 12.40
C ASP A 45 17.69 -13.68 12.46
N VAL A 46 16.85 -14.71 12.41
CA VAL A 46 17.27 -16.10 12.53
C VAL A 46 18.07 -16.54 11.29
N GLU A 47 17.72 -16.06 10.11
CA GLU A 47 18.40 -16.42 8.86
C GLU A 47 19.80 -15.78 8.79
N ALA A 48 19.87 -14.48 9.08
CA ALA A 48 21.14 -13.76 9.14
C ALA A 48 21.96 -14.06 10.40
N ARG A 49 21.38 -14.78 11.38
CA ARG A 49 22.00 -15.09 12.69
C ARG A 49 22.47 -13.85 13.44
N MET A 50 21.66 -12.81 13.39
CA MET A 50 21.96 -11.51 14.00
C MET A 50 20.88 -11.11 15.00
N GLN A 51 21.30 -10.48 16.09
CA GLN A 51 20.44 -9.90 17.10
C GLN A 51 20.61 -8.38 17.09
N HIS A 52 19.50 -7.65 16.96
CA HIS A 52 19.46 -6.19 16.93
C HIS A 52 18.85 -5.68 18.24
N ILE A 53 19.53 -4.77 18.91
CA ILE A 53 18.99 -4.06 20.06
C ILE A 53 18.11 -2.92 19.52
N MET A 54 16.80 -3.09 19.67
CA MET A 54 15.81 -2.15 19.10
C MET A 54 15.61 -0.94 20.02
N PHE A 55 15.38 -1.20 21.30
CA PHE A 55 15.16 -0.18 22.32
C PHE A 55 15.86 -0.59 23.60
N ALA A 56 16.45 0.38 24.27
CA ALA A 56 17.11 0.18 25.54
C ALA A 56 16.83 1.35 26.50
N ARG A 57 16.66 1.03 27.76
CA ARG A 57 16.62 1.99 28.85
C ARG A 57 17.81 1.72 29.78
N ASN A 58 18.66 2.71 29.91
CA ASN A 58 19.86 2.67 30.73
C ASN A 58 19.72 3.72 31.84
N SER A 59 19.66 3.30 33.09
CA SER A 59 19.35 4.19 34.20
C SER A 59 20.51 4.41 35.15
N GLN A 60 21.57 3.56 35.09
CA GLN A 60 22.69 3.59 35.98
C GLN A 60 24.01 3.51 35.20
N LYS A 61 25.01 2.71 35.70
CA LYS A 61 26.35 2.65 35.11
C LYS A 61 26.40 1.86 33.79
N MET A 62 25.58 0.83 33.69
CA MET A 62 25.57 -0.04 32.52
C MET A 62 24.92 0.70 31.35
N TYR A 63 25.55 0.63 30.18
CA TYR A 63 25.05 1.24 28.95
C TYR A 63 24.98 0.21 27.82
N ILE A 64 23.75 -0.13 27.42
CA ILE A 64 23.45 -0.97 26.26
C ILE A 64 22.97 -0.05 25.14
N PRO A 65 23.73 0.07 24.03
CA PRO A 65 23.39 1.00 22.95
C PRO A 65 22.20 0.48 22.12
N GLU A 66 21.28 1.39 21.76
CA GLU A 66 20.25 1.11 20.76
C GLU A 66 20.85 1.02 19.36
N ASN A 67 20.13 0.37 18.44
CA ASN A 67 20.54 0.15 17.05
C ASN A 67 21.88 -0.58 16.90
N PHE A 68 22.30 -1.29 17.94
CA PHE A 68 23.50 -2.10 17.94
C PHE A 68 23.16 -3.55 17.56
N THR A 69 24.03 -4.15 16.75
CA THR A 69 23.84 -5.51 16.25
C THR A 69 24.94 -6.41 16.74
N VAL A 70 24.58 -7.59 17.24
CA VAL A 70 25.50 -8.62 17.69
C VAL A 70 25.19 -9.95 17.01
N SER A 71 26.18 -10.83 16.94
CA SER A 71 25.93 -12.21 16.49
C SER A 71 24.98 -12.90 17.48
N TRP A 72 23.92 -13.49 16.92
CA TRP A 72 22.93 -14.24 17.69
C TRP A 72 23.58 -15.40 18.45
N ASP A 73 24.48 -16.14 17.80
CA ASP A 73 25.09 -17.34 18.34
C ASP A 73 25.94 -17.11 19.61
N TYR A 74 26.46 -15.90 19.77
CA TYR A 74 27.30 -15.53 20.92
C TYR A 74 26.59 -14.62 21.90
N SER A 75 25.28 -14.45 21.79
CA SER A 75 24.48 -13.59 22.65
C SER A 75 24.07 -14.34 23.94
N LEU A 76 23.88 -13.57 25.04
CA LEU A 76 23.31 -14.12 26.28
C LEU A 76 21.89 -14.64 26.08
N CYS A 77 21.12 -13.98 25.23
CA CYS A 77 19.74 -14.38 24.92
C CYS A 77 19.68 -15.77 24.29
N LYS A 78 20.59 -16.06 23.35
CA LYS A 78 20.71 -17.40 22.74
C LYS A 78 21.06 -18.46 23.77
N ARG A 79 22.03 -18.17 24.63
CA ARG A 79 22.44 -19.08 25.73
C ARG A 79 21.28 -19.36 26.68
N ALA A 80 20.56 -18.32 27.08
CA ALA A 80 19.42 -18.45 27.97
C ALA A 80 18.32 -19.36 27.38
N ILE A 81 18.07 -19.26 26.08
CA ILE A 81 17.09 -20.09 25.37
C ILE A 81 17.61 -21.53 25.25
N ASP A 82 18.84 -21.73 24.79
CA ASP A 82 19.42 -23.06 24.57
C ASP A 82 19.50 -23.89 25.85
N GLU A 83 19.82 -23.23 26.99
CA GLU A 83 19.91 -23.86 28.29
C GLU A 83 18.59 -23.86 29.08
N ASN A 84 17.51 -23.26 28.50
CA ASN A 84 16.26 -23.01 29.19
C ASN A 84 16.45 -22.35 30.56
N CYS A 85 17.36 -21.37 30.62
CA CYS A 85 17.75 -20.67 31.84
C CYS A 85 17.65 -19.17 31.64
N PHE A 86 16.52 -18.60 32.01
CA PHE A 86 16.20 -17.21 31.72
C PHE A 86 16.65 -16.20 32.78
N PHE A 87 17.22 -16.67 33.86
CA PHE A 87 17.83 -15.85 34.91
C PHE A 87 19.19 -16.41 35.31
N SER A 88 20.18 -15.53 35.51
CA SER A 88 21.47 -15.84 36.16
C SER A 88 21.99 -14.59 36.87
N ASP A 89 22.43 -14.74 38.13
CA ASP A 89 23.12 -13.72 38.88
C ASP A 89 24.66 -14.00 38.99
N GLU A 90 25.12 -14.96 38.19
CA GLU A 90 26.51 -15.38 38.07
C GLU A 90 26.90 -15.53 36.57
N VAL A 91 26.58 -14.51 35.77
CA VAL A 91 26.86 -14.52 34.31
C VAL A 91 28.36 -14.73 34.01
N PRO A 92 29.32 -14.12 34.73
CA PRO A 92 30.74 -14.33 34.46
C PRO A 92 31.19 -15.79 34.64
N ASP A 93 30.62 -16.51 35.61
CA ASP A 93 30.96 -17.91 35.88
C ASP A 93 30.25 -18.86 34.93
N ARG A 94 28.98 -18.58 34.60
CA ARG A 94 28.17 -19.46 33.80
C ARG A 94 28.40 -19.25 32.29
N TRP A 95 28.46 -18.00 31.84
CA TRP A 95 28.53 -17.58 30.43
C TRP A 95 29.70 -16.60 30.18
N GLY A 96 30.81 -16.78 30.88
CA GLY A 96 31.98 -15.88 30.81
C GLY A 96 32.70 -15.88 29.46
N ASP A 97 32.38 -16.82 28.58
CA ASP A 97 32.83 -16.85 27.18
C ASP A 97 32.02 -15.89 26.26
N CYS A 98 30.87 -15.36 26.71
CA CYS A 98 30.11 -14.36 26.01
C CYS A 98 30.84 -13.01 26.00
N ILE A 99 31.46 -12.65 24.87
CA ILE A 99 32.29 -11.45 24.72
C ILE A 99 31.48 -10.18 25.03
N ALA A 100 30.26 -10.09 24.56
CA ALA A 100 29.40 -8.94 24.79
C ALA A 100 29.09 -8.75 26.28
N ALA A 101 28.77 -9.84 27.00
CA ALA A 101 28.49 -9.79 28.41
C ALA A 101 29.73 -9.35 29.24
N ARG A 102 30.90 -9.86 28.89
CA ARG A 102 32.15 -9.49 29.53
C ARG A 102 32.52 -8.02 29.28
N ASN A 103 32.38 -7.54 28.06
CA ASN A 103 32.71 -6.15 27.72
C ASN A 103 31.76 -5.15 28.40
N LEU A 104 30.51 -5.54 28.62
CA LEU A 104 29.49 -4.73 29.31
C LEU A 104 29.53 -4.93 30.84
N GLY A 105 30.31 -5.88 31.34
CA GLY A 105 30.41 -6.19 32.77
C GLY A 105 29.12 -6.76 33.36
N ILE A 106 28.36 -7.52 32.57
CA ILE A 106 27.08 -8.09 33.02
C ILE A 106 27.34 -9.18 34.06
N THR A 107 26.81 -9.00 35.27
CA THR A 107 26.84 -9.96 36.37
C THR A 107 25.49 -10.66 36.52
N THR A 108 24.39 -9.91 36.43
CA THR A 108 23.03 -10.43 36.49
C THR A 108 22.31 -10.21 35.15
N PHE A 109 21.62 -11.25 34.68
CA PHE A 109 20.87 -11.24 33.45
C PHE A 109 19.53 -11.95 33.64
N LEU A 110 18.46 -11.30 33.13
CA LEU A 110 17.11 -11.83 33.08
C LEU A 110 16.57 -11.63 31.67
N SER A 111 15.95 -12.64 31.08
CA SER A 111 15.35 -12.51 29.73
C SER A 111 14.09 -13.36 29.58
N THR A 112 13.31 -13.04 28.58
CA THR A 112 12.22 -13.91 28.10
C THR A 112 12.13 -13.84 26.59
N PRO A 113 11.90 -14.98 25.91
CA PRO A 113 11.65 -14.97 24.48
C PRO A 113 10.30 -14.34 24.16
N ILE A 114 10.23 -13.66 23.03
CA ILE A 114 9.00 -13.10 22.46
C ILE A 114 8.61 -13.95 21.26
N HIS A 115 7.52 -14.69 21.40
CA HIS A 115 6.90 -15.41 20.30
C HIS A 115 5.64 -14.67 19.87
N LEU A 116 5.49 -14.49 18.56
CA LEU A 116 4.27 -13.92 18.02
C LEU A 116 3.13 -14.98 18.07
N PRO A 117 1.87 -14.58 18.01
CA PRO A 117 0.76 -15.53 18.08
C PRO A 117 0.71 -16.58 16.98
N ASP A 118 1.41 -16.37 15.85
CA ASP A 118 1.62 -17.38 14.80
C ASP A 118 2.70 -18.42 15.17
N GLY A 119 3.33 -18.30 16.35
CA GLY A 119 4.39 -19.14 16.83
C GLY A 119 5.80 -18.73 16.40
N SER A 120 5.93 -17.72 15.52
CA SER A 120 7.24 -17.24 15.07
C SER A 120 8.01 -16.55 16.21
N PHE A 121 9.33 -16.73 16.21
CA PHE A 121 10.21 -16.10 17.18
C PHE A 121 10.60 -14.71 16.71
N TYR A 122 10.26 -13.68 17.51
CA TYR A 122 10.58 -12.29 17.19
C TYR A 122 11.94 -11.86 17.75
N GLY A 123 12.21 -12.19 19.02
CA GLY A 123 13.39 -11.74 19.74
C GLY A 123 13.25 -11.94 21.24
N THR A 124 13.87 -11.08 22.04
CA THR A 124 13.86 -11.21 23.51
C THR A 124 13.63 -9.88 24.20
N LEU A 125 12.92 -9.92 25.33
CA LEU A 125 12.85 -8.81 26.28
C LEU A 125 13.80 -9.15 27.43
N CYS A 126 14.70 -8.22 27.79
CA CYS A 126 15.83 -8.49 28.68
C CYS A 126 16.00 -7.39 29.73
N ALA A 127 16.61 -7.79 30.83
CA ALA A 127 17.12 -6.90 31.85
C ALA A 127 18.52 -7.37 32.30
N ALA A 128 19.44 -6.44 32.53
CA ALA A 128 20.83 -6.72 32.89
C ALA A 128 21.35 -5.73 33.92
N SER A 129 22.27 -6.21 34.76
CA SER A 129 22.98 -5.40 35.76
C SER A 129 24.46 -5.84 35.91
N SER A 130 25.32 -4.88 36.20
CA SER A 130 26.72 -5.12 36.60
C SER A 130 26.84 -5.60 38.05
N GLU A 131 25.77 -5.44 38.81
CA GLU A 131 25.72 -5.89 40.21
C GLU A 131 24.95 -7.20 40.35
N LYS A 132 25.21 -7.94 41.38
CA LYS A 132 24.47 -9.16 41.70
C LYS A 132 23.07 -8.80 42.21
N ARG A 133 22.04 -9.28 41.55
CA ARG A 133 20.64 -9.11 41.93
C ARG A 133 19.99 -10.45 42.20
N GLN A 134 19.10 -10.49 43.17
CA GLN A 134 18.40 -11.73 43.53
C GLN A 134 17.25 -12.00 42.53
N TRP A 135 17.05 -13.29 42.30
CA TRP A 135 15.87 -13.72 41.52
C TRP A 135 14.56 -13.31 42.19
N SER A 136 13.60 -12.92 41.40
CA SER A 136 12.26 -12.56 41.84
C SER A 136 11.22 -13.12 40.87
N GLU A 137 10.37 -13.99 41.38
CA GLU A 137 9.23 -14.54 40.63
C GLU A 137 8.37 -13.45 40.04
N ARG A 138 8.18 -12.35 40.77
CA ARG A 138 7.42 -11.19 40.30
C ARG A 138 8.08 -10.51 39.11
N ALA A 139 9.40 -10.38 39.12
CA ALA A 139 10.14 -9.78 38.01
C ALA A 139 10.00 -10.63 36.74
N GLU A 140 10.05 -11.93 36.88
CA GLU A 140 9.85 -12.88 35.79
C GLU A 140 8.43 -12.81 35.22
N GLN A 141 7.40 -12.81 36.07
CA GLN A 141 5.99 -12.69 35.65
C GLN A 141 5.73 -11.39 34.90
N VAL A 142 6.29 -10.27 35.37
CA VAL A 142 6.15 -8.95 34.71
C VAL A 142 6.86 -8.96 33.35
N LEU A 143 8.05 -9.54 33.28
CA LEU A 143 8.80 -9.67 32.03
C LEU A 143 8.02 -10.47 30.99
N GLN A 144 7.43 -11.62 31.39
CA GLN A 144 6.60 -12.46 30.53
C GLN A 144 5.33 -11.72 30.07
N LEU A 145 4.66 -11.01 30.99
CA LEU A 145 3.50 -10.19 30.65
C LEU A 145 3.84 -9.13 29.59
N PHE A 146 4.94 -8.41 29.79
CA PHE A 146 5.36 -7.36 28.88
C PHE A 146 5.79 -7.91 27.52
N ALA A 147 6.46 -9.05 27.48
CA ALA A 147 6.77 -9.78 26.25
C ALA A 147 5.50 -10.14 25.47
N GLY A 148 4.47 -10.64 26.16
CA GLY A 148 3.17 -10.93 25.57
C GLY A 148 2.48 -9.69 25.02
N LEU A 149 2.51 -8.57 25.73
CA LEU A 149 1.94 -7.29 25.24
C LEU A 149 2.67 -6.77 24.01
N ILE A 150 3.99 -6.84 23.98
CA ILE A 150 4.80 -6.45 22.82
C ILE A 150 4.46 -7.35 21.63
N ALA A 151 4.38 -8.68 21.83
CA ALA A 151 4.02 -9.62 20.79
C ALA A 151 2.64 -9.31 20.15
N GLN A 152 1.63 -9.06 20.98
CA GLN A 152 0.29 -8.70 20.53
C GLN A 152 0.27 -7.36 19.77
N TYR A 153 1.04 -6.38 20.23
CA TYR A 153 1.11 -5.09 19.55
C TYR A 153 1.76 -5.21 18.16
N ILE A 154 2.88 -5.95 18.06
CA ILE A 154 3.56 -6.20 16.79
C ILE A 154 2.61 -6.90 15.80
N GLN A 155 1.90 -7.92 16.27
CA GLN A 155 0.94 -8.62 15.41
C GLN A 155 -0.22 -7.71 14.97
N LYS A 156 -0.74 -6.90 15.89
CA LYS A 156 -1.80 -5.93 15.55
C LYS A 156 -1.34 -4.98 14.44
N GLU A 157 -0.13 -4.43 14.53
CA GLU A 157 0.41 -3.54 13.49
C GLU A 157 0.54 -4.25 12.14
N ALA A 158 1.07 -5.49 12.15
CA ALA A 158 1.20 -6.29 10.94
C ALA A 158 -0.17 -6.58 10.29
N LEU A 159 -1.19 -6.95 11.09
CA LEU A 159 -2.55 -7.19 10.59
C LEU A 159 -3.22 -5.93 10.06
N VAL A 160 -3.01 -4.78 10.70
CA VAL A 160 -3.55 -3.49 10.22
C VAL A 160 -2.93 -3.13 8.88
N GLU A 161 -1.63 -3.35 8.69
CA GLU A 161 -0.97 -3.07 7.42
C GLU A 161 -1.44 -4.02 6.31
N GLN A 162 -1.54 -5.33 6.59
CA GLN A 162 -2.11 -6.29 5.64
C GLN A 162 -3.55 -5.93 5.24
N LEU A 163 -4.37 -5.49 6.21
CA LEU A 163 -5.73 -5.05 5.94
C LEU A 163 -5.77 -3.81 5.05
N ARG A 164 -4.86 -2.85 5.27
CA ARG A 164 -4.74 -1.65 4.42
C ARG A 164 -4.35 -2.01 3.00
N GLU A 165 -3.36 -2.88 2.83
CA GLU A 165 -2.92 -3.36 1.51
C GLU A 165 -4.04 -4.10 0.78
N ALA A 166 -4.71 -5.03 1.47
CA ALA A 166 -5.84 -5.76 0.91
C ALA A 166 -7.00 -4.83 0.52
N ASN A 167 -7.31 -3.84 1.36
CA ASN A 167 -8.35 -2.86 1.07
C ASN A 167 -7.97 -1.96 -0.11
N ALA A 168 -6.73 -1.51 -0.19
CA ALA A 168 -6.22 -0.73 -1.32
C ALA A 168 -6.31 -1.54 -2.63
N ALA A 169 -5.95 -2.84 -2.61
CA ALA A 169 -6.08 -3.73 -3.76
C ALA A 169 -7.55 -3.92 -4.20
N LEU A 170 -8.46 -4.12 -3.23
CA LEU A 170 -9.90 -4.21 -3.51
C LEU A 170 -10.47 -2.92 -4.10
N ILE A 171 -10.05 -1.76 -3.57
CA ILE A 171 -10.42 -0.45 -4.11
C ILE A 171 -9.91 -0.33 -5.55
N ALA A 172 -8.64 -0.62 -5.79
CA ALA A 172 -8.06 -0.57 -7.14
C ALA A 172 -8.84 -1.45 -8.13
N GLN A 173 -9.15 -2.69 -7.77
CA GLN A 173 -9.98 -3.59 -8.59
C GLN A 173 -11.41 -3.06 -8.81
N SER A 174 -11.96 -2.33 -7.83
CA SER A 174 -13.32 -1.77 -7.94
C SER A 174 -13.41 -0.53 -8.81
N TYR A 175 -12.28 0.16 -9.08
CA TYR A 175 -12.24 1.44 -9.80
C TYR A 175 -11.50 1.41 -11.13
N THR A 176 -10.81 0.30 -11.45
CA THR A 176 -10.12 0.14 -12.73
C THR A 176 -10.77 -0.91 -13.60
N ASP A 177 -10.69 -0.72 -14.91
CA ASP A 177 -11.03 -1.75 -15.91
C ASP A 177 -9.88 -2.77 -15.95
N SER A 178 -10.21 -4.04 -15.74
CA SER A 178 -9.21 -5.12 -15.61
C SER A 178 -8.41 -5.39 -16.87
N LEU A 179 -8.91 -5.00 -18.04
CA LEU A 179 -8.25 -5.20 -19.32
C LEU A 179 -7.30 -4.06 -19.66
N THR A 180 -7.78 -2.82 -19.55
CA THR A 180 -7.05 -1.63 -20.02
C THR A 180 -6.31 -0.88 -18.93
N GLY A 181 -6.60 -1.17 -17.64
CA GLY A 181 -6.04 -0.43 -16.50
C GLY A 181 -6.60 0.99 -16.33
N LEU A 182 -7.43 1.46 -17.24
CA LEU A 182 -8.11 2.75 -17.13
C LEU A 182 -9.17 2.76 -16.03
N PRO A 183 -9.59 3.93 -15.53
CA PRO A 183 -10.80 4.08 -14.75
C PRO A 183 -11.98 3.36 -15.38
N ASN A 184 -12.65 2.50 -14.60
CA ASN A 184 -13.86 1.81 -15.07
C ASN A 184 -15.10 2.72 -14.98
N ARG A 185 -16.24 2.20 -15.40
CA ARG A 185 -17.51 2.92 -15.38
C ARG A 185 -17.80 3.57 -14.02
N ARG A 186 -17.59 2.85 -12.91
CA ARG A 186 -17.84 3.36 -11.56
C ARG A 186 -16.91 4.53 -11.21
N ALA A 187 -15.62 4.39 -11.47
CA ALA A 187 -14.64 5.43 -11.24
C ALA A 187 -14.96 6.71 -12.02
N ILE A 188 -15.38 6.56 -13.27
CA ILE A 188 -15.74 7.69 -14.14
C ILE A 188 -16.92 8.46 -13.56
N PHE A 189 -17.99 7.78 -13.11
CA PHE A 189 -19.17 8.42 -12.55
C PHE A 189 -18.88 9.18 -11.26
N GLU A 190 -18.03 8.62 -10.37
CA GLU A 190 -17.58 9.32 -9.15
C GLU A 190 -16.70 10.54 -9.47
N ASN A 191 -15.79 10.40 -10.44
CA ASN A 191 -14.96 11.52 -10.92
C ASN A 191 -15.81 12.62 -11.56
N LEU A 192 -16.81 12.26 -12.34
CA LEU A 192 -17.74 13.24 -12.94
C LEU A 192 -18.44 14.08 -11.89
N THR A 193 -18.97 13.47 -10.83
CA THR A 193 -19.61 14.20 -9.73
C THR A 193 -18.66 15.23 -9.12
N THR A 194 -17.41 14.84 -8.91
CA THR A 194 -16.35 15.71 -8.37
C THR A 194 -16.00 16.83 -9.35
N LEU A 195 -15.84 16.51 -10.65
CA LEU A 195 -15.51 17.48 -11.68
C LEU A 195 -16.64 18.51 -11.89
N PHE A 196 -17.91 18.09 -11.83
CA PHE A 196 -19.04 19.01 -11.90
C PHE A 196 -19.06 19.99 -10.71
N SER A 197 -18.76 19.52 -9.50
CA SER A 197 -18.64 20.38 -8.33
C SER A 197 -17.47 21.36 -8.46
N LEU A 198 -16.33 20.91 -8.95
CA LEU A 198 -15.14 21.74 -9.17
C LEU A 198 -15.39 22.78 -10.27
N ALA A 199 -16.02 22.39 -11.37
CA ALA A 199 -16.34 23.26 -12.50
C ALA A 199 -17.27 24.42 -12.07
N ARG A 200 -18.31 24.13 -11.25
CA ARG A 200 -19.17 25.16 -10.66
C ARG A 200 -18.34 26.16 -9.84
N HIS A 201 -17.44 25.67 -8.98
CA HIS A 201 -16.61 26.52 -8.13
C HIS A 201 -15.67 27.42 -8.93
N LEU A 202 -15.16 26.92 -10.07
CA LEU A 202 -14.22 27.63 -10.94
C LEU A 202 -14.93 28.46 -12.03
N ASN A 203 -16.24 28.34 -12.14
CA ASN A 203 -17.04 28.91 -13.23
C ASN A 203 -16.55 28.46 -14.60
N HIS A 204 -16.21 27.16 -14.71
CA HIS A 204 -15.75 26.52 -15.93
C HIS A 204 -16.85 25.63 -16.52
N LYS A 205 -16.84 25.46 -17.83
CA LYS A 205 -17.64 24.47 -18.52
C LYS A 205 -16.96 23.09 -18.48
N ILE A 206 -17.73 22.04 -18.80
CA ILE A 206 -17.24 20.68 -18.91
C ILE A 206 -17.45 20.19 -20.34
N MET A 207 -16.41 19.61 -20.92
CA MET A 207 -16.51 18.86 -22.15
C MET A 207 -16.53 17.36 -21.86
N ILE A 208 -17.48 16.65 -22.46
CA ILE A 208 -17.61 15.21 -22.35
C ILE A 208 -17.57 14.62 -23.76
N ALA A 209 -16.62 13.71 -23.97
CA ALA A 209 -16.54 12.95 -25.22
C ALA A 209 -16.84 11.47 -24.95
N PHE A 210 -17.95 11.00 -25.50
CA PHE A 210 -18.27 9.57 -25.55
C PHE A 210 -17.68 8.99 -26.83
N ILE A 211 -16.97 7.87 -26.71
CA ILE A 211 -16.17 7.23 -27.75
C ILE A 211 -16.65 5.81 -27.94
N ASP A 212 -16.95 5.43 -29.17
CA ASP A 212 -17.26 4.06 -29.55
C ASP A 212 -16.34 3.64 -30.70
N LEU A 213 -15.64 2.52 -30.53
CA LEU A 213 -14.66 2.03 -31.51
C LEU A 213 -15.38 1.38 -32.69
N ASP A 214 -15.42 2.09 -33.83
CA ASP A 214 -16.09 1.63 -35.04
C ASP A 214 -15.59 0.26 -35.50
N ASN A 215 -16.50 -0.69 -35.75
CA ASN A 215 -16.22 -2.04 -36.24
C ASN A 215 -15.38 -2.92 -35.31
N PHE A 216 -15.32 -2.66 -34.02
CA PHE A 216 -14.59 -3.49 -33.06
C PHE A 216 -15.02 -4.97 -33.10
N LYS A 217 -16.33 -5.24 -33.28
CA LYS A 217 -16.82 -6.61 -33.45
C LYS A 217 -16.18 -7.30 -34.66
N LEU A 218 -15.98 -6.59 -35.76
CA LEU A 218 -15.35 -7.14 -36.97
C LEU A 218 -13.84 -7.50 -36.69
N ILE A 219 -13.16 -6.71 -35.85
CA ILE A 219 -11.80 -7.03 -35.41
C ILE A 219 -11.80 -8.35 -34.65
N ASN A 220 -12.70 -8.52 -33.67
CA ASN A 220 -12.85 -9.79 -32.95
C ASN A 220 -13.20 -10.97 -33.86
N ASP A 221 -14.18 -10.79 -34.76
CA ASP A 221 -14.64 -11.86 -35.62
C ASP A 221 -13.54 -12.30 -36.64
N ARG A 222 -12.65 -11.37 -37.04
CA ARG A 222 -11.61 -11.64 -38.03
C ARG A 222 -10.30 -12.11 -37.44
N PHE A 223 -9.89 -11.55 -36.28
CA PHE A 223 -8.56 -11.75 -35.70
C PHE A 223 -8.59 -12.45 -34.34
N GLY A 224 -9.80 -12.74 -33.82
CA GLY A 224 -10.01 -13.39 -32.54
C GLY A 224 -10.04 -12.41 -31.35
N HIS A 225 -10.61 -12.86 -30.23
CA HIS A 225 -10.79 -12.07 -29.05
C HIS A 225 -9.47 -11.59 -28.43
N ASN A 226 -8.40 -12.39 -28.48
CA ASN A 226 -7.10 -11.98 -27.96
C ASN A 226 -6.56 -10.73 -28.69
N SER A 227 -6.70 -10.69 -30.02
CA SER A 227 -6.31 -9.51 -30.81
C SER A 227 -7.20 -8.30 -30.51
N GLY A 228 -8.49 -8.53 -30.29
CA GLY A 228 -9.42 -7.49 -29.84
C GLY A 228 -9.04 -6.93 -28.47
N ASP A 229 -8.65 -7.77 -27.54
CA ASP A 229 -8.19 -7.35 -26.21
C ASP A 229 -6.90 -6.53 -26.31
N LEU A 230 -5.91 -6.95 -27.09
CA LEU A 230 -4.69 -6.18 -27.37
C LEU A 230 -4.99 -4.82 -28.00
N PHE A 231 -5.98 -4.78 -28.92
CA PHE A 231 -6.43 -3.53 -29.52
C PHE A 231 -7.01 -2.58 -28.47
N LEU A 232 -7.89 -3.06 -27.59
CA LEU A 232 -8.47 -2.25 -26.50
C LEU A 232 -7.41 -1.73 -25.54
N ILE A 233 -6.42 -2.57 -25.18
CA ILE A 233 -5.28 -2.17 -24.32
C ILE A 233 -4.52 -1.01 -24.98
N GLN A 234 -4.12 -1.16 -26.25
CA GLN A 234 -3.36 -0.12 -26.94
C GLN A 234 -4.16 1.17 -27.16
N VAL A 235 -5.48 1.08 -27.42
CA VAL A 235 -6.37 2.26 -27.46
C VAL A 235 -6.38 2.94 -26.11
N GLY A 236 -6.53 2.18 -25.02
CA GLY A 236 -6.49 2.68 -23.65
C GLY A 236 -5.17 3.40 -23.32
N GLU A 237 -4.03 2.80 -23.66
CA GLU A 237 -2.72 3.39 -23.48
C GLU A 237 -2.56 4.72 -24.24
N ARG A 238 -3.00 4.76 -25.49
CA ARG A 238 -2.93 5.98 -26.32
C ARG A 238 -3.84 7.07 -25.78
N LEU A 239 -5.08 6.74 -25.42
CA LEU A 239 -5.99 7.71 -24.81
C LEU A 239 -5.45 8.24 -23.48
N ASN A 240 -4.80 7.40 -22.70
CA ASN A 240 -4.22 7.78 -21.40
C ASN A 240 -3.18 8.90 -21.52
N THR A 241 -2.55 9.07 -22.67
CA THR A 241 -1.63 10.21 -22.91
C THR A 241 -2.32 11.58 -22.83
N LEU A 242 -3.64 11.62 -23.05
CA LEU A 242 -4.42 12.84 -22.92
C LEU A 242 -4.53 13.36 -21.48
N GLN A 243 -4.37 12.50 -20.46
CA GLN A 243 -4.42 12.89 -19.03
C GLN A 243 -3.39 13.97 -18.67
N GLN A 244 -2.31 14.08 -19.42
CA GLN A 244 -1.27 15.11 -19.20
C GLN A 244 -1.82 16.54 -19.28
N ASN A 245 -2.98 16.74 -19.88
CA ASN A 245 -3.65 18.03 -19.98
C ASN A 245 -4.82 18.19 -18.99
N GLY A 246 -4.96 17.28 -18.01
CA GLY A 246 -5.98 17.33 -16.97
C GLY A 246 -7.31 16.67 -17.36
N GLU A 247 -7.36 15.91 -18.47
CA GLU A 247 -8.53 15.10 -18.83
C GLU A 247 -8.63 13.85 -17.92
N VAL A 248 -9.87 13.47 -17.61
CA VAL A 248 -10.21 12.17 -17.02
C VAL A 248 -10.65 11.23 -18.12
N ILE A 249 -10.01 10.08 -18.19
CA ILE A 249 -10.25 9.07 -19.21
C ILE A 249 -10.64 7.77 -18.55
N GLY A 250 -11.58 7.04 -19.16
CA GLY A 250 -11.94 5.73 -18.68
C GLY A 250 -12.67 4.88 -19.71
N ARG A 251 -12.81 3.59 -19.41
CA ARG A 251 -13.55 2.63 -20.22
C ARG A 251 -14.87 2.28 -19.54
N LEU A 252 -15.97 2.44 -20.29
CA LEU A 252 -17.32 2.15 -19.78
C LEU A 252 -17.67 0.67 -19.89
N GLY A 253 -17.06 -0.04 -20.83
CA GLY A 253 -17.26 -1.47 -21.11
C GLY A 253 -17.22 -1.74 -22.63
N GLY A 254 -16.97 -2.98 -23.03
CA GLY A 254 -16.89 -3.32 -24.46
C GLY A 254 -15.89 -2.45 -25.21
N ASP A 255 -16.37 -1.74 -26.20
CA ASP A 255 -15.67 -0.82 -27.11
C ASP A 255 -15.91 0.67 -26.77
N GLU A 256 -16.50 0.96 -25.59
CA GLU A 256 -16.90 2.30 -25.18
C GLU A 256 -15.89 2.93 -24.21
N PHE A 257 -15.44 4.14 -24.54
CA PHE A 257 -14.55 4.95 -23.70
C PHE A 257 -15.16 6.33 -23.45
N LEU A 258 -14.70 7.00 -22.41
CA LEU A 258 -15.11 8.35 -22.04
C LEU A 258 -13.88 9.21 -21.79
N VAL A 259 -13.92 10.45 -22.29
CA VAL A 259 -12.96 11.51 -21.97
C VAL A 259 -13.74 12.69 -21.41
N VAL A 260 -13.33 13.18 -20.24
CA VAL A 260 -13.94 14.35 -19.61
C VAL A 260 -12.84 15.39 -19.35
N SER A 261 -13.12 16.64 -19.72
CA SER A 261 -12.20 17.76 -19.59
C SER A 261 -12.89 18.97 -18.97
N LEU A 262 -12.19 19.69 -18.09
CA LEU A 262 -12.59 21.02 -17.69
C LEU A 262 -12.23 22.01 -18.79
N ASN A 263 -13.20 22.78 -19.28
CA ASN A 263 -12.97 23.80 -20.28
C ASN A 263 -12.79 25.18 -19.61
N ASN A 264 -11.57 25.70 -19.69
CA ASN A 264 -11.18 27.03 -19.21
C ASN A 264 -11.21 28.12 -20.26
N GLU A 265 -12.28 28.20 -21.04
CA GLU A 265 -12.54 29.22 -22.07
C GLU A 265 -11.71 29.15 -23.37
N ASN A 266 -10.71 28.26 -23.50
CA ASN A 266 -9.81 28.23 -24.66
C ASN A 266 -9.84 26.92 -25.46
N ALA A 267 -10.56 25.89 -25.03
CA ALA A 267 -10.66 24.64 -25.75
C ALA A 267 -11.97 24.57 -26.53
N ASP A 268 -11.87 24.38 -27.86
CA ASP A 268 -13.00 24.13 -28.73
C ASP A 268 -13.30 22.62 -28.84
N ILE A 269 -14.57 22.27 -28.97
CA ILE A 269 -15.04 20.89 -29.23
C ILE A 269 -14.25 20.25 -30.39
N SER A 270 -13.97 21.02 -31.44
CA SER A 270 -13.21 20.56 -32.60
C SER A 270 -11.78 20.18 -32.27
N SER A 271 -11.12 20.93 -31.38
CA SER A 271 -9.78 20.64 -30.91
C SER A 271 -9.73 19.33 -30.07
N LEU A 272 -10.67 19.14 -29.15
CA LEU A 272 -10.77 17.91 -28.37
C LEU A 272 -11.03 16.70 -29.28
N ARG A 273 -11.93 16.85 -30.24
CA ARG A 273 -12.26 15.83 -31.26
C ARG A 273 -11.00 15.40 -32.02
N GLU A 274 -10.26 16.38 -32.54
CA GLU A 274 -9.06 16.11 -33.32
C GLU A 274 -7.96 15.41 -32.47
N ARG A 275 -7.75 15.86 -31.26
CA ARG A 275 -6.79 15.22 -30.30
C ARG A 275 -7.18 13.76 -30.03
N ILE A 276 -8.46 13.47 -29.75
CA ILE A 276 -8.93 12.11 -29.50
C ILE A 276 -8.74 11.25 -30.75
N GLN A 277 -9.14 11.74 -31.92
CA GLN A 277 -9.01 11.01 -33.21
C GLN A 277 -7.54 10.72 -33.55
N GLN A 278 -6.64 11.66 -33.29
CA GLN A 278 -5.19 11.47 -33.51
C GLN A 278 -4.62 10.36 -32.64
N GLN A 279 -5.09 10.19 -31.40
CA GLN A 279 -4.65 9.12 -30.52
C GLN A 279 -5.20 7.74 -30.96
N ILE A 280 -6.44 7.69 -31.42
CA ILE A 280 -7.10 6.43 -31.76
C ILE A 280 -6.71 5.96 -33.16
N ARG A 281 -6.54 6.87 -34.11
CA ARG A 281 -6.21 6.54 -35.50
C ARG A 281 -4.76 6.11 -35.64
N GLY A 282 -4.52 5.06 -36.45
CA GLY A 282 -3.16 4.64 -36.79
C GLY A 282 -2.95 3.15 -36.81
N GLU A 283 -1.70 2.73 -36.76
CA GLU A 283 -1.29 1.33 -36.79
C GLU A 283 -1.29 0.73 -35.38
N TYR A 284 -1.76 -0.52 -35.29
CA TYR A 284 -1.83 -1.33 -34.08
C TYR A 284 -1.19 -2.68 -34.30
N HIS A 285 -0.34 -3.10 -33.37
CA HIS A 285 0.33 -4.40 -33.37
C HIS A 285 -0.41 -5.37 -32.46
N LEU A 286 -1.18 -6.29 -33.05
CA LEU A 286 -2.10 -7.18 -32.34
C LEU A 286 -1.54 -8.62 -32.26
N GLY A 287 -0.32 -8.79 -31.77
CA GLY A 287 0.43 -10.03 -31.84
C GLY A 287 1.03 -10.23 -33.22
N ASP A 288 0.56 -11.25 -33.96
CA ASP A 288 1.03 -11.55 -35.32
C ASP A 288 0.31 -10.74 -36.42
N VAL A 289 -0.53 -9.77 -36.02
CA VAL A 289 -1.36 -8.99 -36.93
C VAL A 289 -1.09 -7.50 -36.78
N ASP A 290 -0.78 -6.83 -37.88
CA ASP A 290 -0.73 -5.38 -37.96
C ASP A 290 -2.03 -4.86 -38.58
N LEU A 291 -2.67 -3.94 -37.87
CA LEU A 291 -3.97 -3.34 -38.26
C LEU A 291 -3.84 -1.84 -38.34
N TYR A 292 -4.19 -1.25 -39.48
CA TYR A 292 -4.46 0.18 -39.57
C TYR A 292 -5.90 0.47 -39.15
N TYR A 293 -6.10 1.26 -38.09
CA TYR A 293 -7.43 1.65 -37.62
C TYR A 293 -7.76 3.09 -37.98
N PRO A 294 -8.91 3.34 -38.66
CA PRO A 294 -9.22 4.65 -39.22
C PRO A 294 -9.78 5.65 -38.20
N GLY A 295 -10.26 5.20 -37.05
CA GLY A 295 -10.79 6.04 -35.97
C GLY A 295 -12.12 5.54 -35.40
N ALA A 296 -12.65 6.29 -34.45
CA ALA A 296 -13.84 5.97 -33.67
C ALA A 296 -14.97 6.96 -33.90
N SER A 297 -16.20 6.59 -33.56
CA SER A 297 -17.33 7.51 -33.49
C SER A 297 -17.31 8.30 -32.19
N LEU A 298 -17.44 9.62 -32.24
CA LEU A 298 -17.29 10.52 -31.10
C LEU A 298 -18.55 11.40 -30.93
N GLY A 299 -19.15 11.31 -29.76
CA GLY A 299 -20.15 12.29 -29.31
C GLY A 299 -19.55 13.26 -28.34
N ILE A 300 -19.35 14.50 -28.69
CA ILE A 300 -18.76 15.51 -27.83
C ILE A 300 -19.77 16.61 -27.53
N VAL A 301 -19.96 16.88 -26.24
CA VAL A 301 -20.82 17.96 -25.75
C VAL A 301 -20.05 18.86 -24.81
N GLU A 302 -20.36 20.15 -24.87
CA GLU A 302 -19.93 21.13 -23.87
C GLU A 302 -21.15 21.51 -23.03
N VAL A 303 -21.05 21.42 -21.73
CA VAL A 303 -22.14 21.71 -20.81
C VAL A 303 -21.74 22.72 -19.75
N ASP A 304 -22.68 23.52 -19.32
CA ASP A 304 -22.60 24.37 -18.17
C ASP A 304 -23.08 23.58 -16.93
N PRO A 305 -22.20 23.35 -15.92
CA PRO A 305 -22.54 22.56 -14.75
C PRO A 305 -23.58 23.22 -13.84
N GLU A 306 -23.89 24.49 -14.02
CA GLU A 306 -25.00 25.20 -13.33
C GLU A 306 -26.37 24.82 -13.87
N THR A 307 -26.45 24.48 -15.14
CA THR A 307 -27.72 24.20 -15.83
C THR A 307 -27.93 22.75 -16.21
N THR A 308 -26.87 21.94 -16.18
CA THR A 308 -26.88 20.54 -16.61
C THR A 308 -26.22 19.66 -15.53
N ASP A 309 -26.83 18.52 -15.22
CA ASP A 309 -26.22 17.50 -14.37
C ASP A 309 -25.36 16.50 -15.16
N ALA A 310 -24.58 15.69 -14.45
CA ALA A 310 -23.64 14.74 -15.04
C ALA A 310 -24.34 13.67 -15.89
N ASP A 311 -25.48 13.16 -15.41
CA ASP A 311 -26.23 12.11 -16.13
C ASP A 311 -26.83 12.61 -17.43
N SER A 312 -27.42 13.81 -17.41
CA SER A 312 -27.97 14.49 -18.62
C SER A 312 -26.86 14.79 -19.62
N ALA A 313 -25.70 15.22 -19.17
CA ALA A 313 -24.55 15.51 -20.02
C ALA A 313 -23.98 14.23 -20.68
N LEU A 314 -23.86 13.13 -19.94
CA LEU A 314 -23.46 11.83 -20.47
C LEU A 314 -24.45 11.32 -21.51
N HIS A 315 -25.76 11.42 -21.24
CA HIS A 315 -26.80 10.99 -22.17
C HIS A 315 -26.76 11.81 -23.45
N ALA A 316 -26.53 13.12 -23.37
CA ALA A 316 -26.40 13.98 -24.56
C ALA A 316 -25.17 13.59 -25.41
N ALA A 317 -24.02 13.27 -24.74
CA ALA A 317 -22.83 12.80 -25.43
C ALA A 317 -23.04 11.45 -26.14
N ASP A 318 -23.73 10.50 -25.49
CA ASP A 318 -24.08 9.21 -26.06
C ASP A 318 -24.97 9.35 -27.29
N ILE A 319 -26.01 10.18 -27.20
CA ILE A 319 -26.89 10.48 -28.38
C ILE A 319 -26.07 11.05 -29.53
N ALA A 320 -25.18 11.98 -29.26
CA ALA A 320 -24.34 12.60 -30.29
C ALA A 320 -23.40 11.57 -30.95
N MET A 321 -22.79 10.68 -30.16
CA MET A 321 -21.96 9.57 -30.65
C MET A 321 -22.75 8.61 -31.54
N TYR A 322 -23.94 8.22 -31.07
CA TYR A 322 -24.80 7.32 -31.86
C TYR A 322 -25.25 7.92 -33.21
N GLN A 323 -25.50 9.22 -33.26
CA GLN A 323 -25.79 9.92 -34.50
C GLN A 323 -24.61 9.88 -35.48
N GLU A 324 -23.38 10.14 -34.99
CA GLU A 324 -22.17 10.04 -35.80
C GLU A 324 -21.96 8.60 -36.31
N LYS A 325 -22.11 7.59 -35.44
CA LYS A 325 -22.00 6.19 -35.81
C LYS A 325 -22.95 5.78 -36.92
N LYS A 326 -24.21 6.24 -36.86
CA LYS A 326 -25.20 6.00 -37.94
C LYS A 326 -24.81 6.63 -39.28
N HIS A 327 -24.19 7.81 -39.27
CA HIS A 327 -23.71 8.46 -40.48
C HIS A 327 -22.53 7.70 -41.12
N LYS A 328 -21.60 7.19 -40.30
CA LYS A 328 -20.44 6.43 -40.77
C LYS A 328 -20.78 5.04 -41.31
N GLN A 329 -21.76 4.35 -40.74
CA GLN A 329 -22.19 3.02 -41.19
C GLN A 329 -22.68 2.97 -42.64
N LYS A 330 -22.98 4.12 -43.25
CA LYS A 330 -23.31 4.22 -44.66
C LYS A 330 -22.10 4.15 -45.60
N THR A 331 -20.87 4.17 -45.05
CA THR A 331 -19.62 4.10 -45.82
C THR A 331 -18.94 2.74 -45.51
N PRO A 332 -18.67 1.88 -46.52
CA PRO A 332 -18.12 0.56 -46.26
C PRO A 332 -16.70 0.65 -45.63
N PHE A 333 -16.50 -0.04 -44.54
CA PHE A 333 -15.20 -0.21 -43.89
C PHE A 333 -14.35 -1.20 -44.69
N VAL A 334 -13.19 -0.78 -45.16
CA VAL A 334 -12.18 -1.65 -45.75
C VAL A 334 -10.99 -1.74 -44.78
N ALA A 335 -10.89 -2.85 -44.05
CA ALA A 335 -9.69 -3.14 -43.28
C ALA A 335 -8.54 -3.50 -44.27
N HIS A 336 -7.59 -2.61 -44.41
CA HIS A 336 -6.35 -2.93 -45.12
C HIS A 336 -5.33 -3.54 -44.12
N PRO A 337 -4.79 -4.75 -44.40
CA PRO A 337 -3.58 -5.18 -43.69
C PRO A 337 -2.46 -4.16 -43.96
N ALA A 338 -1.65 -3.84 -42.98
CA ALA A 338 -0.52 -2.93 -43.17
C ALA A 338 0.37 -3.47 -44.29
N LEU A 339 0.59 -2.63 -45.32
CA LEU A 339 1.53 -2.97 -46.37
C LEU A 339 2.95 -2.91 -45.80
N HIS A 340 3.55 -4.05 -45.60
CA HIS A 340 4.99 -4.12 -45.34
C HIS A 340 5.73 -3.51 -46.53
N SER A 341 6.33 -2.35 -46.33
CA SER A 341 7.33 -1.76 -47.20
C SER A 341 8.73 -2.01 -46.66
#